data_e4b40ffe6d2008653e495ff228053b5c
#
_entry.id   e4b40ffe6d2008653e495ff228053b5c
#
_cell.length_a   1.000
_cell.length_b   1.000
_cell.length_c   1.000
_cell.angle_alpha   90.00
_cell.angle_beta   90.00
_cell.angle_gamma   90.00
#
_symmetry.space_group_name_H-M   'P 1'
#
loop_
_entity.id
_entity.type
_entity.pdbx_description
1 polymer ?
#
loop_
_entity_poly.entity_id
_entity_poly.type
_entity_poly.pdbx_seq_one_letter_code
_entity_poly.pdbx_strand_id
1 'polypeptide(L)'
;MKKTAVMIYRAFCMQEISCLTDWMVGLGKPMIVCAADRNPVKTEEGFTVLPDLCYEELDLDEIDCLILPGIAEFPEVLKDRRQLDFLARFKDRSDILIAAISVSPVLLGAAGLLENRAYCGGFYQEVLEDLPFMQKANFHFEPIVEQDHIITAFGGAFREFSLLVMQRFDFDLPKNTFGPLEEHWSKDKLTFTMESEAERNYWETALAMLKHECPQFFELSDKA
;
A
#
# COMPACT_ATOMS: atom_id res chain seq x y z
N MET A 1 -23.54 -2.84 -6.96
CA MET A 1 -22.07 -2.75 -7.03
C MET A 1 -21.58 -2.62 -5.60
N LYS A 2 -20.62 -3.47 -5.18
CA LYS A 2 -20.01 -3.35 -3.85
C LYS A 2 -19.14 -2.09 -3.79
N LYS A 3 -18.82 -1.64 -2.59
CA LYS A 3 -17.99 -0.45 -2.34
C LYS A 3 -16.50 -0.74 -2.53
N THR A 4 -15.73 0.29 -2.87
CA THR A 4 -14.28 0.30 -2.70
C THR A 4 -13.95 0.95 -1.37
N ALA A 5 -13.22 0.25 -0.50
CA ALA A 5 -12.68 0.82 0.73
C ALA A 5 -11.30 1.44 0.46
N VAL A 6 -11.08 2.66 0.97
CA VAL A 6 -9.77 3.30 1.00
C VAL A 6 -9.29 3.31 2.45
N MET A 7 -8.24 2.56 2.72
CA MET A 7 -7.59 2.52 4.02
C MET A 7 -6.68 3.74 4.17
N ILE A 8 -6.97 4.61 5.13
CA ILE A 8 -6.12 5.78 5.38
C ILE A 8 -5.43 5.71 6.74
N TYR A 9 -4.25 6.24 6.79
CA TYR A 9 -3.36 6.31 7.95
C TYR A 9 -2.53 7.59 7.90
N ARG A 10 -1.83 7.89 9.00
CA ARG A 10 -0.97 9.08 9.08
C ARG A 10 -0.02 9.17 7.89
N ALA A 11 0.10 10.38 7.31
CA ALA A 11 0.97 10.71 6.19
C ALA A 11 0.77 9.80 4.94
N PHE A 12 -0.49 9.40 4.68
CA PHE A 12 -0.78 8.71 3.43
C PHE A 12 -0.69 9.67 2.23
N CYS A 13 -0.25 9.15 1.09
CA CYS A 13 -0.12 9.90 -0.15
C CYS A 13 -1.44 9.89 -0.95
N MET A 14 -2.14 11.02 -0.97
CA MET A 14 -3.39 11.16 -1.72
C MET A 14 -3.13 11.24 -3.23
N GLN A 15 -2.00 11.82 -3.64
CA GLN A 15 -1.65 11.99 -5.05
C GLN A 15 -1.64 10.65 -5.80
N GLU A 16 -1.10 9.61 -5.18
CA GLU A 16 -0.92 8.29 -5.82
C GLU A 16 -2.22 7.55 -6.10
N ILE A 17 -3.32 7.94 -5.44
CA ILE A 17 -4.63 7.31 -5.63
C ILE A 17 -5.68 8.25 -6.22
N SER A 18 -5.37 9.55 -6.37
CA SER A 18 -6.35 10.56 -6.79
C SER A 18 -6.95 10.27 -8.17
N CYS A 19 -6.15 9.84 -9.13
CA CYS A 19 -6.64 9.44 -10.46
C CYS A 19 -7.64 8.28 -10.36
N LEU A 20 -7.28 7.24 -9.61
CA LEU A 20 -8.11 6.06 -9.42
C LEU A 20 -9.45 6.41 -8.75
N THR A 21 -9.38 7.14 -7.64
CA THR A 21 -10.57 7.46 -6.85
C THR A 21 -11.51 8.42 -7.56
N ASP A 22 -10.99 9.41 -8.29
CA ASP A 22 -11.78 10.33 -9.10
C ASP A 22 -12.62 9.59 -10.17
N TRP A 23 -11.98 8.70 -10.91
CA TRP A 23 -12.65 7.94 -11.94
C TRP A 23 -13.61 6.88 -11.40
N MET A 24 -13.25 6.20 -10.29
CA MET A 24 -14.19 5.27 -9.65
C MET A 24 -15.50 5.98 -9.27
N VAL A 25 -15.39 7.13 -8.60
CA VAL A 25 -16.56 7.94 -8.22
C VAL A 25 -17.30 8.46 -9.47
N GLY A 26 -16.57 8.99 -10.44
CA GLY A 26 -17.15 9.50 -11.71
C GLY A 26 -17.92 8.44 -12.50
N LEU A 27 -17.52 7.17 -12.42
CA LEU A 27 -18.19 6.04 -13.05
C LEU A 27 -19.22 5.35 -12.13
N GLY A 28 -19.50 5.93 -10.97
CA GLY A 28 -20.56 5.49 -10.06
C GLY A 28 -20.17 4.32 -9.15
N LYS A 29 -18.87 3.98 -9.03
CA LYS A 29 -18.41 2.99 -8.04
C LYS A 29 -18.39 3.64 -6.66
N PRO A 30 -19.20 3.15 -5.70
CA PRO A 30 -19.27 3.77 -4.39
C PRO A 30 -17.97 3.54 -3.61
N MET A 31 -17.55 4.55 -2.87
CA MET A 31 -16.34 4.51 -2.07
C MET A 31 -16.64 4.74 -0.59
N ILE A 32 -15.78 4.24 0.26
CA ILE A 32 -15.81 4.44 1.70
C ILE A 32 -14.38 4.58 2.22
N VAL A 33 -14.14 5.60 3.04
CA VAL A 33 -12.83 5.85 3.64
C VAL A 33 -12.82 5.29 5.05
N CYS A 34 -11.85 4.43 5.37
CA CYS A 34 -11.74 3.82 6.69
C CYS A 34 -10.36 4.04 7.31
N ALA A 35 -10.33 4.19 8.63
CA ALA A 35 -9.11 4.37 9.42
C ALA A 35 -9.19 3.62 10.75
N ALA A 36 -8.11 3.66 11.52
CA ALA A 36 -8.04 3.01 12.84
C ALA A 36 -9.04 3.59 13.85
N ASP A 37 -9.42 4.85 13.68
CA ASP A 37 -10.45 5.53 14.46
C ASP A 37 -11.06 6.67 13.61
N ARG A 38 -12.04 7.39 14.17
CA ARG A 38 -12.72 8.49 13.46
C ARG A 38 -12.02 9.85 13.58
N ASN A 39 -10.79 9.89 14.09
CA ASN A 39 -10.04 11.14 14.16
C ASN A 39 -9.59 11.60 12.77
N PRO A 40 -9.46 12.92 12.56
CA PRO A 40 -8.93 13.45 11.31
C PRO A 40 -7.52 12.93 11.03
N VAL A 41 -7.27 12.47 9.81
CA VAL A 41 -5.97 11.95 9.36
C VAL A 41 -5.30 12.97 8.46
N LYS A 42 -4.03 13.28 8.73
CA LYS A 42 -3.19 14.13 7.88
C LYS A 42 -2.59 13.34 6.73
N THR A 43 -2.71 13.87 5.51
CA THR A 43 -2.01 13.35 4.33
C THR A 43 -0.58 13.85 4.27
N GLU A 44 0.24 13.23 3.43
CA GLU A 44 1.59 13.70 3.12
C GLU A 44 1.59 15.12 2.53
N GLU A 45 0.60 15.45 1.71
CA GLU A 45 0.44 16.77 1.08
C GLU A 45 -0.12 17.86 2.03
N GLY A 46 -0.39 17.50 3.29
CA GLY A 46 -0.86 18.44 4.32
C GLY A 46 -2.38 18.60 4.42
N PHE A 47 -3.17 17.89 3.63
CA PHE A 47 -4.63 17.88 3.78
C PHE A 47 -5.05 17.15 5.06
N THR A 48 -6.29 17.39 5.47
CA THR A 48 -6.91 16.67 6.58
C THR A 48 -8.14 15.96 6.06
N VAL A 49 -8.18 14.64 6.23
CA VAL A 49 -9.26 13.76 5.78
C VAL A 49 -9.97 13.17 6.98
N LEU A 50 -11.30 13.21 6.98
CA LEU A 50 -12.13 12.51 7.96
C LEU A 50 -12.51 11.15 7.42
N PRO A 51 -12.26 10.05 8.16
CA PRO A 51 -12.75 8.74 7.76
C PRO A 51 -14.26 8.62 7.94
N ASP A 52 -14.91 7.87 7.06
CA ASP A 52 -16.33 7.53 7.18
C ASP A 52 -16.58 6.50 8.28
N LEU A 53 -15.67 5.55 8.44
CA LEU A 53 -15.77 4.41 9.36
C LEU A 53 -14.44 4.13 10.08
N CYS A 54 -14.52 3.52 11.26
CA CYS A 54 -13.41 2.79 11.84
C CYS A 54 -13.27 1.42 11.17
N TYR A 55 -12.09 0.80 11.26
CA TYR A 55 -11.83 -0.54 10.69
C TYR A 55 -12.80 -1.60 11.20
N GLU A 56 -13.19 -1.56 12.48
CA GLU A 56 -14.11 -2.52 13.07
C GLU A 56 -15.54 -2.41 12.51
N GLU A 57 -15.92 -1.22 12.05
CA GLU A 57 -17.24 -0.94 11.51
C GLU A 57 -17.39 -1.36 10.04
N LEU A 58 -16.24 -1.61 9.34
CA LEU A 58 -16.28 -2.01 7.95
C LEU A 58 -16.73 -3.46 7.81
N ASP A 59 -17.88 -3.64 7.14
CA ASP A 59 -18.34 -4.96 6.71
C ASP A 59 -17.63 -5.36 5.42
N LEU A 60 -16.81 -6.43 5.49
CA LEU A 60 -16.08 -6.92 4.33
C LEU A 60 -16.98 -7.50 3.24
N ASP A 61 -18.20 -7.89 3.56
CA ASP A 61 -19.15 -8.40 2.57
C ASP A 61 -19.77 -7.31 1.70
N GLU A 62 -19.65 -6.04 2.14
CA GLU A 62 -20.10 -4.88 1.38
C GLU A 62 -19.04 -4.31 0.41
N ILE A 63 -17.80 -4.78 0.47
CA ILE A 63 -16.70 -4.30 -0.38
C ILE A 63 -16.22 -5.38 -1.34
N ASP A 64 -15.62 -4.95 -2.44
CA ASP A 64 -14.95 -5.80 -3.42
C ASP A 64 -13.54 -5.30 -3.75
N CYS A 65 -13.14 -4.16 -3.16
CA CYS A 65 -11.81 -3.58 -3.31
C CYS A 65 -11.36 -2.91 -2.02
N LEU A 66 -10.06 -3.08 -1.69
CA LEU A 66 -9.35 -2.32 -0.68
C LEU A 66 -8.17 -1.61 -1.32
N ILE A 67 -8.12 -0.28 -1.23
CA ILE A 67 -7.01 0.55 -1.70
C ILE A 67 -6.15 0.97 -0.51
N LEU A 68 -4.83 0.76 -0.63
CA LEU A 68 -3.81 1.26 0.29
C LEU A 68 -2.94 2.31 -0.45
N PRO A 69 -3.08 3.61 -0.16
CA PRO A 69 -2.20 4.66 -0.68
C PRO A 69 -0.78 4.53 -0.13
N GLY A 70 0.18 5.19 -0.74
CA GLY A 70 1.55 5.27 -0.22
C GLY A 70 1.63 5.89 1.18
N ILE A 71 2.79 5.75 1.81
CA ILE A 71 3.04 6.17 3.19
C ILE A 71 4.39 6.87 3.28
N ALA A 72 4.42 8.13 3.71
CA ALA A 72 5.68 8.83 3.95
C ALA A 72 6.37 8.38 5.26
N GLU A 73 5.59 8.07 6.28
CA GLU A 73 6.07 7.75 7.64
C GLU A 73 5.69 6.31 8.03
N PHE A 74 5.99 5.31 7.18
CA PHE A 74 5.54 3.93 7.42
C PHE A 74 6.03 3.31 8.75
N PRO A 75 7.22 3.65 9.30
CA PRO A 75 7.61 3.10 10.59
C PRO A 75 6.65 3.47 11.72
N GLU A 76 6.09 4.69 11.68
CA GLU A 76 5.08 5.13 12.64
C GLU A 76 3.75 4.39 12.46
N VAL A 77 3.38 4.09 11.22
CA VAL A 77 2.13 3.38 10.90
C VAL A 77 2.22 1.91 11.31
N LEU A 78 3.38 1.26 11.15
CA LEU A 78 3.61 -0.13 11.54
C LEU A 78 3.47 -0.38 13.06
N LYS A 79 3.69 0.64 13.89
CA LYS A 79 3.53 0.54 15.35
C LYS A 79 2.08 0.41 15.79
N ASP A 80 1.15 0.94 15.00
CA ASP A 80 -0.27 0.83 15.29
C ASP A 80 -0.82 -0.53 14.84
N ARG A 81 -0.88 -1.47 15.77
CA ARG A 81 -1.37 -2.83 15.52
C ARG A 81 -2.75 -2.89 14.88
N ARG A 82 -3.60 -1.87 15.08
CA ARG A 82 -4.93 -1.82 14.48
C ARG A 82 -4.88 -1.89 12.96
N GLN A 83 -3.80 -1.36 12.34
CA GLN A 83 -3.56 -1.45 10.90
C GLN A 83 -3.40 -2.91 10.46
N LEU A 84 -2.58 -3.65 11.19
CA LEU A 84 -2.24 -5.04 10.86
C LEU A 84 -3.40 -5.99 11.18
N ASP A 85 -4.06 -5.78 12.33
CA ASP A 85 -5.23 -6.57 12.75
C ASP A 85 -6.38 -6.39 11.74
N PHE A 86 -6.56 -5.18 11.21
CA PHE A 86 -7.51 -4.93 10.14
C PHE A 86 -7.14 -5.67 8.85
N LEU A 87 -5.90 -5.57 8.40
CA LEU A 87 -5.43 -6.25 7.19
C LEU A 87 -5.47 -7.77 7.32
N ALA A 88 -5.22 -8.32 8.51
CA ALA A 88 -5.31 -9.76 8.75
C ALA A 88 -6.71 -10.34 8.45
N ARG A 89 -7.78 -9.52 8.51
CA ARG A 89 -9.15 -9.93 8.15
C ARG A 89 -9.30 -10.30 6.66
N PHE A 90 -8.36 -9.86 5.82
CA PHE A 90 -8.39 -10.11 4.37
C PHE A 90 -7.66 -11.39 3.95
N LYS A 91 -7.03 -12.11 4.87
CA LYS A 91 -6.16 -13.26 4.57
C LYS A 91 -6.87 -14.34 3.75
N ASP A 92 -8.15 -14.59 4.04
CA ASP A 92 -8.97 -15.60 3.37
C ASP A 92 -10.04 -14.99 2.44
N ARG A 93 -9.87 -13.72 2.06
CA ARG A 93 -10.82 -12.96 1.25
C ARG A 93 -10.30 -12.72 -0.18
N SER A 94 -10.11 -13.82 -0.90
CA SER A 94 -9.70 -13.74 -2.33
C SER A 94 -10.77 -13.14 -3.25
N ASP A 95 -11.97 -12.91 -2.74
CA ASP A 95 -13.07 -12.21 -3.41
C ASP A 95 -12.95 -10.69 -3.36
N ILE A 96 -12.00 -10.15 -2.58
CA ILE A 96 -11.74 -8.72 -2.46
C ILE A 96 -10.38 -8.41 -3.10
N LEU A 97 -10.38 -7.52 -4.11
CA LEU A 97 -9.14 -7.01 -4.68
C LEU A 97 -8.41 -6.12 -3.67
N ILE A 98 -7.13 -6.38 -3.42
CA ILE A 98 -6.27 -5.52 -2.61
C ILE A 98 -5.32 -4.79 -3.55
N ALA A 99 -5.35 -3.46 -3.54
CA ALA A 99 -4.55 -2.60 -4.41
C ALA A 99 -3.68 -1.66 -3.55
N ALA A 100 -2.37 -1.93 -3.50
CA ALA A 100 -1.41 -1.20 -2.67
C ALA A 100 -0.33 -0.53 -3.53
N ILE A 101 -0.03 0.73 -3.25
CA ILE A 101 0.92 1.50 -4.06
C ILE A 101 2.04 2.08 -3.20
N SER A 102 3.22 2.31 -3.84
CA SER A 102 4.40 2.96 -3.24
C SER A 102 4.98 2.12 -2.08
N VAL A 103 5.00 2.64 -0.88
CA VAL A 103 5.52 1.96 0.32
C VAL A 103 4.45 1.13 1.04
N SER A 104 3.17 1.31 0.73
CA SER A 104 2.09 0.61 1.45
C SER A 104 2.12 -0.92 1.39
N PRO A 105 2.74 -1.61 0.40
CA PRO A 105 2.94 -3.06 0.47
C PRO A 105 3.67 -3.53 1.74
N VAL A 106 4.39 -2.65 2.46
CA VAL A 106 5.00 -2.97 3.76
C VAL A 106 3.96 -3.40 4.80
N LEU A 107 2.77 -2.79 4.78
CA LEU A 107 1.67 -3.17 5.67
C LEU A 107 1.12 -4.55 5.32
N LEU A 108 1.03 -4.87 4.02
CA LEU A 108 0.60 -6.19 3.56
C LEU A 108 1.61 -7.27 3.97
N GLY A 109 2.91 -6.99 3.83
CA GLY A 109 3.98 -7.88 4.28
C GLY A 109 3.91 -8.14 5.79
N ALA A 110 3.79 -7.08 6.59
CA ALA A 110 3.69 -7.16 8.06
C ALA A 110 2.43 -7.90 8.54
N ALA A 111 1.34 -7.82 7.77
CA ALA A 111 0.10 -8.57 8.03
C ALA A 111 0.13 -10.02 7.49
N GLY A 112 1.22 -10.45 6.83
CA GLY A 112 1.39 -11.79 6.25
C GLY A 112 0.63 -12.02 4.94
N LEU A 113 0.13 -10.96 4.30
CA LEU A 113 -0.61 -11.06 3.03
C LEU A 113 0.31 -11.23 1.81
N LEU A 114 1.61 -10.91 1.93
CA LEU A 114 2.61 -11.11 0.87
C LEU A 114 3.45 -12.38 1.06
N GLU A 115 3.10 -13.25 2.00
CA GLU A 115 3.83 -14.49 2.22
C GLU A 115 3.82 -15.35 0.96
N ASN A 116 5.02 -15.67 0.44
CA ASN A 116 5.24 -16.43 -0.81
C ASN A 116 4.59 -15.80 -2.06
N ARG A 117 4.37 -14.50 -2.07
CA ARG A 117 3.82 -13.78 -3.22
C ARG A 117 4.82 -12.80 -3.80
N ALA A 118 4.84 -12.72 -5.12
CA ALA A 118 5.55 -11.66 -5.82
C ALA A 118 4.91 -10.30 -5.53
N TYR A 119 5.74 -9.28 -5.36
CA TYR A 119 5.28 -7.91 -5.12
C TYR A 119 6.31 -6.88 -5.62
N CYS A 120 5.90 -5.65 -5.75
CA CYS A 120 6.77 -4.50 -5.97
C CYS A 120 6.38 -3.34 -5.06
N GLY A 121 7.10 -2.22 -5.15
CA GLY A 121 6.79 -1.01 -4.39
C GLY A 121 7.93 0.00 -4.43
N GLY A 122 7.77 1.12 -3.77
CA GLY A 122 8.75 2.21 -3.71
C GLY A 122 9.64 2.12 -2.47
N PHE A 123 10.45 1.08 -2.36
CA PHE A 123 11.31 0.86 -1.21
C PHE A 123 12.77 1.21 -1.49
N TYR A 124 13.46 1.77 -0.50
CA TYR A 124 14.91 1.72 -0.46
C TYR A 124 15.37 0.27 -0.32
N GLN A 125 16.48 -0.10 -0.97
CA GLN A 125 17.01 -1.47 -0.89
C GLN A 125 17.35 -1.88 0.54
N GLU A 126 17.88 -0.94 1.32
CA GLU A 126 18.22 -1.13 2.73
C GLU A 126 16.97 -1.52 3.56
N VAL A 127 15.83 -0.90 3.27
CA VAL A 127 14.55 -1.24 3.94
C VAL A 127 14.15 -2.69 3.64
N LEU A 128 14.28 -3.13 2.39
CA LEU A 128 13.97 -4.51 2.01
C LEU A 128 14.94 -5.53 2.64
N GLU A 129 16.18 -5.11 2.91
CA GLU A 129 17.19 -5.96 3.56
C GLU A 129 16.93 -6.09 5.06
N ASP A 130 16.51 -5.01 5.70
CA ASP A 130 16.33 -4.92 7.15
C ASP A 130 14.97 -5.43 7.66
N LEU A 131 13.97 -5.61 6.78
CA LEU A 131 12.63 -6.07 7.13
C LEU A 131 12.39 -7.51 6.67
N PRO A 132 12.65 -8.53 7.52
CA PRO A 132 12.61 -9.94 7.10
C PRO A 132 11.24 -10.39 6.60
N PHE A 133 10.15 -9.83 7.12
CA PHE A 133 8.79 -10.15 6.72
C PHE A 133 8.47 -9.75 5.27
N MET A 134 9.27 -8.87 4.67
CA MET A 134 9.10 -8.47 3.27
C MET A 134 9.57 -9.53 2.27
N GLN A 135 10.32 -10.56 2.72
CA GLN A 135 10.80 -11.64 1.85
C GLN A 135 11.43 -11.11 0.55
N LYS A 136 12.57 -10.42 0.66
CA LYS A 136 13.27 -9.75 -0.47
C LYS A 136 13.36 -10.60 -1.75
N ALA A 137 13.41 -11.92 -1.64
CA ALA A 137 13.45 -12.83 -2.80
C ALA A 137 12.20 -12.74 -3.68
N ASN A 138 11.08 -12.28 -3.14
CA ASN A 138 9.80 -12.12 -3.84
C ASN A 138 9.59 -10.70 -4.39
N PHE A 139 10.54 -9.79 -4.14
CA PHE A 139 10.49 -8.43 -4.66
C PHE A 139 10.89 -8.38 -6.13
N HIS A 140 10.04 -7.77 -6.95
CA HIS A 140 10.26 -7.57 -8.38
C HIS A 140 10.50 -6.10 -8.70
N PHE A 141 11.54 -5.84 -9.51
CA PHE A 141 11.81 -4.51 -10.06
C PHE A 141 10.90 -4.27 -11.28
N GLU A 142 9.61 -4.19 -11.01
CA GLU A 142 8.55 -3.96 -11.98
C GLU A 142 7.70 -2.77 -11.52
N PRO A 143 7.13 -1.97 -12.43
CA PRO A 143 6.28 -0.85 -12.04
C PRO A 143 5.01 -1.31 -11.34
N ILE A 144 4.52 -2.50 -11.71
CA ILE A 144 3.33 -3.13 -11.14
C ILE A 144 3.55 -4.64 -11.10
N VAL A 145 3.15 -5.26 -10.00
CA VAL A 145 3.04 -6.71 -9.86
C VAL A 145 1.63 -7.04 -9.44
N GLU A 146 1.03 -7.97 -10.17
CA GLU A 146 -0.24 -8.55 -9.84
C GLU A 146 -0.08 -10.03 -9.58
N GLN A 147 -0.51 -10.47 -8.42
CA GLN A 147 -0.58 -11.89 -8.08
C GLN A 147 -1.84 -12.20 -7.29
N ASP A 148 -2.61 -13.18 -7.77
CA ASP A 148 -3.91 -13.56 -7.22
C ASP A 148 -4.88 -12.36 -7.23
N HIS A 149 -5.32 -11.93 -6.05
CA HIS A 149 -6.20 -10.78 -5.83
C HIS A 149 -5.45 -9.57 -5.25
N ILE A 150 -4.12 -9.54 -5.38
CA ILE A 150 -3.29 -8.44 -4.85
C ILE A 150 -2.55 -7.77 -6.02
N ILE A 151 -2.72 -6.46 -6.12
CA ILE A 151 -1.95 -5.59 -7.01
C ILE A 151 -1.05 -4.73 -6.14
N THR A 152 0.25 -4.76 -6.42
CA THR A 152 1.21 -3.84 -5.82
C THR A 152 1.84 -2.99 -6.90
N ALA A 153 2.18 -1.73 -6.61
CA ALA A 153 2.74 -0.83 -7.58
C ALA A 153 3.81 0.10 -6.99
N PHE A 154 4.73 0.51 -7.85
CA PHE A 154 5.64 1.61 -7.60
C PHE A 154 4.89 2.95 -7.61
N GLY A 155 5.22 3.89 -6.71
CA GLY A 155 4.50 5.17 -6.59
C GLY A 155 4.44 5.98 -7.88
N GLY A 156 5.54 6.04 -8.64
CA GLY A 156 5.59 6.70 -9.94
C GLY A 156 4.70 6.08 -11.02
N ALA A 157 4.28 4.82 -10.84
CA ALA A 157 3.39 4.10 -11.77
C ALA A 157 1.90 4.27 -11.43
N PHE A 158 1.52 5.34 -10.72
CA PHE A 158 0.14 5.54 -10.24
C PHE A 158 -0.91 5.60 -11.37
N ARG A 159 -0.53 5.99 -12.58
CA ARG A 159 -1.43 6.01 -13.76
C ARG A 159 -1.71 4.59 -14.26
N GLU A 160 -0.66 3.81 -14.44
CA GLU A 160 -0.72 2.40 -14.84
C GLU A 160 -1.48 1.57 -13.78
N PHE A 161 -1.18 1.82 -12.50
CA PHE A 161 -1.89 1.22 -11.37
C PHE A 161 -3.38 1.53 -11.41
N SER A 162 -3.75 2.80 -11.63
CA SER A 162 -5.15 3.21 -11.72
C SER A 162 -5.88 2.51 -12.87
N LEU A 163 -5.24 2.42 -14.05
CA LEU A 163 -5.82 1.71 -15.20
C LEU A 163 -6.02 0.23 -14.91
N LEU A 164 -5.04 -0.44 -14.33
CA LEU A 164 -5.11 -1.87 -14.02
C LEU A 164 -6.23 -2.16 -13.00
N VAL A 165 -6.29 -1.38 -11.93
CA VAL A 165 -7.35 -1.54 -10.91
C VAL A 165 -8.74 -1.30 -11.52
N MET A 166 -8.90 -0.28 -12.37
CA MET A 166 -10.16 -0.02 -13.06
C MET A 166 -10.59 -1.17 -13.97
N GLN A 167 -9.66 -1.79 -14.70
CA GLN A 167 -9.93 -2.95 -15.56
C GLN A 167 -10.46 -4.16 -14.76
N ARG A 168 -10.10 -4.30 -13.49
CA ARG A 168 -10.60 -5.37 -12.61
C ARG A 168 -12.09 -5.24 -12.29
N PHE A 169 -12.67 -4.07 -12.55
CA PHE A 169 -14.10 -3.78 -12.39
C PHE A 169 -14.81 -3.56 -13.72
N ASP A 170 -14.22 -4.09 -14.81
CA ASP A 170 -14.78 -3.98 -16.18
C ASP A 170 -14.90 -2.53 -16.68
N PHE A 171 -14.13 -1.60 -16.11
CA PHE A 171 -14.00 -0.24 -16.64
C PHE A 171 -12.84 -0.20 -17.64
N ASP A 172 -13.17 -0.34 -18.92
CA ASP A 172 -12.19 -0.26 -20.02
C ASP A 172 -11.92 1.20 -20.38
N LEU A 173 -10.86 1.77 -19.80
CA LEU A 173 -10.46 3.15 -20.02
C LEU A 173 -9.35 3.24 -21.09
N PRO A 174 -9.36 4.29 -21.94
CA PRO A 174 -8.24 4.56 -22.82
C PRO A 174 -6.91 4.67 -22.05
N LYS A 175 -5.82 4.12 -22.60
CA LYS A 175 -4.50 4.09 -21.94
C LYS A 175 -4.00 5.47 -21.51
N ASN A 176 -4.39 6.54 -22.19
CA ASN A 176 -3.98 7.90 -21.90
C ASN A 176 -4.98 8.69 -21.03
N THR A 177 -5.97 8.02 -20.44
CA THR A 177 -6.99 8.65 -19.58
C THR A 177 -6.40 9.51 -18.46
N PHE A 178 -5.32 9.03 -17.83
CA PHE A 178 -4.62 9.73 -16.76
C PHE A 178 -3.40 10.53 -17.22
N GLY A 179 -3.27 10.78 -18.53
CA GLY A 179 -2.13 11.42 -19.15
C GLY A 179 -1.13 10.39 -19.73
N PRO A 180 0.03 10.83 -20.21
CA PRO A 180 1.02 9.92 -20.78
C PRO A 180 1.54 8.94 -19.73
N LEU A 181 1.63 7.67 -20.14
CA LEU A 181 2.26 6.62 -19.33
C LEU A 181 3.77 6.64 -19.51
N GLU A 182 4.51 6.10 -18.56
CA GLU A 182 5.95 5.87 -18.73
C GLU A 182 6.16 4.68 -19.67
N GLU A 183 6.78 4.93 -20.83
CA GLU A 183 7.00 3.89 -21.85
C GLU A 183 8.22 3.01 -21.56
N HIS A 184 9.14 3.49 -20.74
CA HIS A 184 10.44 2.84 -20.53
C HIS A 184 10.77 2.73 -19.03
N TRP A 185 10.13 1.79 -18.36
CA TRP A 185 10.54 1.40 -17.02
C TRP A 185 11.86 0.63 -17.06
N SER A 186 12.78 1.00 -16.19
CA SER A 186 14.06 0.29 -16.03
C SER A 186 14.30 0.00 -14.55
N LYS A 187 15.17 -0.97 -14.28
CA LYS A 187 15.57 -1.27 -12.91
C LYS A 187 16.10 -0.02 -12.19
N ASP A 188 16.87 0.82 -12.87
CA ASP A 188 17.44 2.03 -12.28
C ASP A 188 16.35 3.03 -11.85
N LYS A 189 15.27 3.17 -12.64
CA LYS A 189 14.11 4.01 -12.26
C LYS A 189 13.30 3.45 -11.08
N LEU A 190 13.40 2.15 -10.84
CA LEU A 190 12.64 1.42 -9.82
C LEU A 190 13.48 1.06 -8.59
N THR A 191 14.75 1.52 -8.58
CA THR A 191 15.69 1.24 -7.50
C THR A 191 16.03 2.52 -6.76
N PHE A 192 15.86 2.49 -5.44
CA PHE A 192 16.29 3.56 -4.55
C PHE A 192 17.35 3.05 -3.59
N THR A 193 18.34 3.89 -3.34
CA THR A 193 19.37 3.70 -2.32
C THR A 193 19.47 4.96 -1.50
N MET A 194 19.81 4.85 -0.21
CA MET A 194 19.99 6.00 0.66
C MET A 194 21.31 6.69 0.30
N GLU A 195 21.24 7.80 -0.41
CA GLU A 195 22.43 8.53 -0.88
C GLU A 195 23.01 9.48 0.18
N SER A 196 22.12 10.08 1.00
CA SER A 196 22.53 11.04 2.02
C SER A 196 22.74 10.40 3.40
N GLU A 197 23.61 11.03 4.21
CA GLU A 197 23.77 10.66 5.62
C GLU A 197 22.48 10.90 6.41
N ALA A 198 21.71 11.91 6.05
CA ALA A 198 20.43 12.21 6.70
C ALA A 198 19.40 11.09 6.52
N GLU A 199 19.30 10.53 5.29
CA GLU A 199 18.41 9.39 5.02
C GLU A 199 18.83 8.15 5.80
N ARG A 200 20.12 7.84 5.82
CA ARG A 200 20.66 6.71 6.60
C ARG A 200 20.42 6.89 8.10
N ASN A 201 20.70 8.05 8.65
CA ASN A 201 20.46 8.34 10.08
C ASN A 201 18.99 8.27 10.46
N TYR A 202 18.10 8.77 9.57
CA TYR A 202 16.65 8.63 9.76
C TYR A 202 16.25 7.15 9.80
N TRP A 203 16.73 6.36 8.85
CA TRP A 203 16.41 4.93 8.79
C TRP A 203 16.97 4.15 9.97
N GLU A 204 18.23 4.36 10.34
CA GLU A 204 18.83 3.71 11.52
C GLU A 204 18.03 3.99 12.80
N THR A 205 17.58 5.24 12.97
CA THR A 205 16.74 5.63 14.11
C THR A 205 15.37 4.93 14.05
N ALA A 206 14.74 4.95 12.89
CA ALA A 206 13.45 4.30 12.68
C ALA A 206 13.54 2.77 12.86
N LEU A 207 14.60 2.16 12.34
CA LEU A 207 14.83 0.72 12.48
C LEU A 207 15.06 0.31 13.93
N ALA A 208 15.86 1.10 14.68
CA ALA A 208 16.07 0.86 16.11
C ALA A 208 14.77 0.95 16.91
N MET A 209 13.94 1.95 16.59
CA MET A 209 12.60 2.11 17.17
C MET A 209 11.70 0.91 16.84
N LEU A 210 11.63 0.50 15.58
CA LEU A 210 10.84 -0.65 15.15
C LEU A 210 11.28 -1.94 15.86
N LYS A 211 12.59 -2.18 15.97
CA LYS A 211 13.12 -3.35 16.70
C LYS A 211 12.74 -3.34 18.19
N HIS A 212 12.66 -2.17 18.79
CA HIS A 212 12.27 -2.02 20.20
C HIS A 212 10.78 -2.13 20.43
N GLU A 213 9.96 -1.45 19.62
CA GLU A 213 8.50 -1.36 19.80
C GLU A 213 7.71 -2.47 19.09
N CYS A 214 8.31 -3.08 18.05
CA CYS A 214 7.69 -4.12 17.25
C CYS A 214 8.63 -5.33 17.04
N PRO A 215 9.17 -5.95 18.12
CA PRO A 215 10.18 -7.02 18.03
C PRO A 215 9.67 -8.22 17.20
N GLN A 216 8.37 -8.47 17.16
CA GLN A 216 7.75 -9.55 16.39
C GLN A 216 8.07 -9.52 14.90
N PHE A 217 8.42 -8.38 14.33
CA PHE A 217 8.80 -8.26 12.91
C PHE A 217 10.21 -8.78 12.61
N PHE A 218 11.04 -8.91 13.65
CA PHE A 218 12.45 -9.30 13.52
C PHE A 218 12.74 -10.67 14.12
N GLU A 219 11.79 -11.24 14.85
CA GLU A 219 11.87 -12.62 15.32
C GLU A 219 11.56 -13.52 14.11
N LEU A 220 12.59 -14.16 13.56
CA LEU A 220 12.39 -15.21 12.59
C LEU A 220 11.51 -16.27 13.24
N SER A 221 10.33 -16.49 12.73
CA SER A 221 9.54 -17.64 13.14
C SER A 221 10.34 -18.89 12.77
N ASP A 222 10.86 -19.61 13.76
CA ASP A 222 11.39 -20.98 13.60
C ASP A 222 10.26 -21.94 13.20
N LYS A 223 9.57 -21.60 12.11
CA LYS A 223 8.57 -22.45 11.46
C LYS A 223 9.10 -22.74 10.06
N ALA A 224 10.10 -23.63 10.02
CA ALA A 224 10.42 -24.43 8.85
C ALA A 224 9.48 -25.65 8.79
#